data_f8b4abe0e92869ca217176edca3ecd5a
#
_entry.id   f8b4abe0e92869ca217176edca3ecd5a
#
_cell.length_a   1.000
_cell.length_b   1.000
_cell.length_c   1.000
_cell.angle_alpha   90.00
_cell.angle_beta   90.00
_cell.angle_gamma   90.00
#
_symmetry.space_group_name_H-M   'P 1'
#
loop_
_entity.id
_entity.type
_entity.pdbx_description
1 polymer ?
#
loop_
_entity_poly.entity_id
_entity_poly.type
_entity_poly.pdbx_seq_one_letter_code
_entity_poly.pdbx_strand_id
1 'polypeptide(L)'
;MITIIDYGVGNIFAFQNVYKRLNIPTRIAKTVKDLENVDKLILPGVGHFDYAMSQLNNSGMRERLDELVIIEKKPIIGICVGMQMMARKSDEGTVAGLGWIKADVKKFDPSTIEFHTKLPHMGWNDVKPTLNHPLFEGLEKDAIFYFLHSYYFNCNNNNEIISTSEYG
;
A
#
# COMPACT_ATOMS: atom_id res chain seq x y z
N MET A 1 0.22 18.15 -7.08
CA MET A 1 -1.07 17.83 -6.38
C MET A 1 -1.17 16.33 -6.16
N ILE A 2 -1.72 15.87 -5.02
CA ILE A 2 -1.87 14.43 -4.73
C ILE A 2 -3.26 13.96 -5.18
N THR A 3 -3.32 12.84 -5.89
CA THR A 3 -4.58 12.22 -6.34
C THR A 3 -4.83 10.94 -5.55
N ILE A 4 -5.96 10.88 -4.84
CA ILE A 4 -6.39 9.70 -4.08
C ILE A 4 -7.35 8.89 -4.95
N ILE A 5 -7.04 7.62 -5.16
CA ILE A 5 -7.82 6.73 -6.01
C ILE A 5 -9.01 6.20 -5.21
N ASP A 6 -10.23 6.47 -5.69
CA ASP A 6 -11.49 5.99 -5.11
C ASP A 6 -12.15 4.98 -6.07
N TYR A 7 -11.80 3.73 -5.87
CA TYR A 7 -12.38 2.59 -6.60
C TYR A 7 -13.43 1.84 -5.77
N GLY A 8 -13.98 2.51 -4.74
CA GLY A 8 -15.01 1.96 -3.86
C GLY A 8 -14.46 1.23 -2.63
N VAL A 9 -13.13 1.22 -2.41
CA VAL A 9 -12.51 0.56 -1.25
C VAL A 9 -11.53 1.51 -0.56
N GLY A 10 -11.57 1.55 0.76
CA GLY A 10 -10.68 2.38 1.58
C GLY A 10 -11.36 3.60 2.18
N ASN A 11 -10.72 4.21 3.18
CA ASN A 11 -11.21 5.42 3.83
C ASN A 11 -10.65 6.68 3.15
N ILE A 12 -11.17 6.98 1.96
CA ILE A 12 -10.70 8.06 1.09
C ILE A 12 -10.71 9.41 1.80
N PHE A 13 -11.80 9.73 2.50
CA PHE A 13 -11.96 11.02 3.18
C PHE A 13 -11.01 11.18 4.38
N ALA A 14 -10.59 10.10 5.04
CA ALA A 14 -9.60 10.18 6.09
C ALA A 14 -8.27 10.72 5.55
N PHE A 15 -7.80 10.17 4.42
CA PHE A 15 -6.57 10.66 3.77
C PHE A 15 -6.73 12.10 3.30
N GLN A 16 -7.85 12.43 2.65
CA GLN A 16 -8.12 13.81 2.23
C GLN A 16 -8.08 14.79 3.40
N ASN A 17 -8.69 14.44 4.54
CA ASN A 17 -8.69 15.27 5.74
C ASN A 17 -7.30 15.46 6.35
N VAL A 18 -6.46 14.43 6.36
CA VAL A 18 -5.06 14.54 6.82
C VAL A 18 -4.31 15.54 5.96
N TYR A 19 -4.35 15.40 4.63
CA TYR A 19 -3.67 16.32 3.73
C TYR A 19 -4.22 17.75 3.80
N LYS A 20 -5.54 17.91 3.99
CA LYS A 20 -6.16 19.21 4.22
C LYS A 20 -5.61 19.90 5.48
N ARG A 21 -5.41 19.16 6.57
CA ARG A 21 -4.79 19.71 7.80
C ARG A 21 -3.33 20.14 7.59
N LEU A 22 -2.63 19.48 6.68
CA LEU A 22 -1.26 19.80 6.28
C LEU A 22 -1.20 20.90 5.21
N ASN A 23 -2.33 21.47 4.80
CA ASN A 23 -2.44 22.43 3.70
C ASN A 23 -1.88 21.92 2.37
N ILE A 24 -1.95 20.60 2.14
CA ILE A 24 -1.53 19.97 0.89
C ILE A 24 -2.77 19.70 0.03
N PRO A 25 -2.84 20.26 -1.20
CA PRO A 25 -3.98 20.08 -2.07
C PRO A 25 -4.08 18.62 -2.56
N THR A 26 -5.29 18.07 -2.45
CA THR A 26 -5.62 16.72 -2.94
C THR A 26 -6.84 16.75 -3.84
N ARG A 27 -6.95 15.77 -4.73
CA ARG A 27 -8.17 15.46 -5.45
C ARG A 27 -8.50 13.98 -5.33
N ILE A 28 -9.75 13.62 -5.56
CA ILE A 28 -10.23 12.24 -5.58
C ILE A 28 -10.47 11.86 -7.04
N ALA A 29 -9.94 10.71 -7.45
CA ALA A 29 -10.18 10.11 -8.78
C ALA A 29 -11.15 8.95 -8.63
N LYS A 30 -12.33 9.05 -9.27
CA LYS A 30 -13.38 8.02 -9.31
C LYS A 30 -13.55 7.39 -10.69
N THR A 31 -12.99 8.02 -11.69
CA THR A 31 -13.10 7.62 -13.09
C THR A 31 -11.77 7.72 -13.80
N VAL A 32 -11.64 7.08 -14.95
CA VAL A 32 -10.44 7.17 -15.79
C VAL A 32 -10.10 8.64 -16.13
N LYS A 33 -11.14 9.46 -16.38
CA LYS A 33 -10.96 10.89 -16.70
C LYS A 33 -10.30 11.67 -15.55
N ASP A 34 -10.58 11.30 -14.29
CA ASP A 34 -9.97 11.96 -13.14
C ASP A 34 -8.48 11.63 -12.99
N LEU A 35 -7.99 10.63 -13.73
CA LEU A 35 -6.57 10.24 -13.78
C LEU A 35 -5.77 10.99 -14.85
N GLU A 36 -6.36 11.99 -15.51
CA GLU A 36 -5.64 12.89 -16.40
C GLU A 36 -4.78 13.89 -15.58
N ASN A 37 -3.58 14.16 -16.07
CA ASN A 37 -2.65 15.15 -15.48
C ASN A 37 -2.39 14.94 -13.96
N VAL A 38 -2.16 13.69 -13.56
CA VAL A 38 -1.78 13.34 -12.19
C VAL A 38 -0.27 13.49 -11.97
N ASP A 39 0.12 13.94 -10.77
CA ASP A 39 1.53 14.05 -10.37
C ASP A 39 1.93 12.91 -9.43
N LYS A 40 1.13 12.69 -8.38
CA LYS A 40 1.38 11.69 -7.33
C LYS A 40 0.08 11.00 -6.98
N LEU A 41 0.14 9.71 -6.70
CA LEU A 41 -1.02 8.84 -6.47
C LEU A 41 -0.99 8.24 -5.07
N ILE A 42 -2.18 8.07 -4.50
CA ILE A 42 -2.39 7.21 -3.32
C ILE A 42 -3.39 6.14 -3.70
N LEU A 43 -3.02 4.87 -3.48
CA LEU A 43 -3.89 3.71 -3.62
C LEU A 43 -4.27 3.21 -2.22
N PRO A 44 -5.41 3.64 -1.66
CA PRO A 44 -5.93 3.09 -0.43
C PRO A 44 -6.45 1.67 -0.64
N GLY A 45 -6.49 0.88 0.42
CA GLY A 45 -7.14 -0.43 0.40
C GLY A 45 -7.48 -0.88 1.81
N VAL A 46 -8.57 -1.62 1.94
CA VAL A 46 -9.01 -2.22 3.20
C VAL A 46 -9.77 -3.51 2.93
N GLY A 47 -9.73 -4.44 3.88
CA GLY A 47 -10.43 -5.71 3.79
C GLY A 47 -9.66 -6.76 3.00
N HIS A 48 -10.36 -7.60 2.26
CA HIS A 48 -9.80 -8.77 1.58
C HIS A 48 -9.15 -8.42 0.25
N PHE A 49 -8.01 -9.04 -0.05
CA PHE A 49 -7.22 -8.81 -1.27
C PHE A 49 -8.03 -8.97 -2.57
N ASP A 50 -8.71 -10.12 -2.73
CA ASP A 50 -9.48 -10.40 -3.95
C ASP A 50 -10.63 -9.42 -4.14
N TYR A 51 -11.26 -8.99 -3.05
CA TYR A 51 -12.32 -7.99 -3.11
C TYR A 51 -11.79 -6.65 -3.61
N ALA A 52 -10.67 -6.19 -3.05
CA ALA A 52 -10.05 -4.93 -3.45
C ALA A 52 -9.60 -4.96 -4.92
N MET A 53 -8.97 -6.06 -5.36
CA MET A 53 -8.59 -6.26 -6.76
C MET A 53 -9.80 -6.26 -7.69
N SER A 54 -10.88 -6.95 -7.30
CA SER A 54 -12.11 -7.00 -8.09
C SER A 54 -12.75 -5.63 -8.24
N GLN A 55 -12.81 -4.84 -7.16
CA GLN A 55 -13.34 -3.48 -7.20
C GLN A 55 -12.50 -2.57 -8.13
N LEU A 56 -11.18 -2.66 -8.04
CA LEU A 56 -10.31 -1.88 -8.92
C LEU A 56 -10.49 -2.28 -10.41
N ASN A 57 -10.54 -3.58 -10.69
CA ASN A 57 -10.78 -4.07 -12.05
C ASN A 57 -12.15 -3.60 -12.59
N ASN A 58 -13.19 -3.64 -11.77
CA ASN A 58 -14.55 -3.23 -12.16
C ASN A 58 -14.69 -1.71 -12.30
N SER A 59 -13.83 -0.92 -11.67
CA SER A 59 -13.85 0.55 -11.78
C SER A 59 -13.48 1.07 -13.18
N GLY A 60 -12.83 0.23 -13.98
CA GLY A 60 -12.29 0.60 -15.29
C GLY A 60 -11.00 1.43 -15.23
N MET A 61 -10.51 1.78 -14.03
CA MET A 61 -9.32 2.64 -13.88
C MET A 61 -8.00 1.88 -13.99
N ARG A 62 -8.01 0.54 -13.93
CA ARG A 62 -6.80 -0.27 -13.83
C ARG A 62 -5.82 0.00 -14.97
N GLU A 63 -6.27 -0.08 -16.22
CA GLU A 63 -5.38 0.08 -17.39
C GLU A 63 -4.67 1.44 -17.37
N ARG A 64 -5.42 2.51 -17.04
CA ARG A 64 -4.83 3.84 -16.94
C ARG A 64 -3.84 3.96 -15.77
N LEU A 65 -4.08 3.28 -14.66
CA LEU A 65 -3.15 3.22 -13.54
C LEU A 65 -1.89 2.43 -13.90
N ASP A 66 -2.01 1.33 -14.63
CA ASP A 66 -0.86 0.56 -15.14
C ASP A 66 0.03 1.44 -16.05
N GLU A 67 -0.57 2.23 -16.95
CA GLU A 67 0.16 3.22 -17.75
C GLU A 67 0.90 4.26 -16.88
N LEU A 68 0.17 4.90 -15.96
CA LEU A 68 0.72 5.95 -15.10
C LEU A 68 1.90 5.44 -14.27
N VAL A 69 1.80 4.23 -13.71
CA VAL A 69 2.81 3.69 -12.79
C VAL A 69 3.96 3.05 -13.56
N ILE A 70 3.66 2.20 -14.56
CA ILE A 70 4.69 1.40 -15.24
C ILE A 70 5.36 2.17 -16.36
N ILE A 71 4.60 2.94 -17.15
CA ILE A 71 5.12 3.65 -18.31
C ILE A 71 5.56 5.07 -17.93
N GLU A 72 4.64 5.87 -17.36
CA GLU A 72 4.91 7.26 -17.02
C GLU A 72 5.71 7.43 -15.72
N LYS A 73 5.92 6.34 -14.94
CA LYS A 73 6.67 6.33 -13.68
C LYS A 73 6.16 7.35 -12.65
N LYS A 74 4.86 7.57 -12.61
CA LYS A 74 4.26 8.46 -11.60
C LYS A 74 4.44 7.86 -10.20
N PRO A 75 4.87 8.65 -9.23
CA PRO A 75 4.99 8.18 -7.84
C PRO A 75 3.63 7.76 -7.29
N ILE A 76 3.60 6.58 -6.69
CA ILE A 76 2.41 6.05 -6.03
C ILE A 76 2.77 5.47 -4.67
N ILE A 77 1.91 5.68 -3.69
CA ILE A 77 1.98 5.01 -2.39
C ILE A 77 0.73 4.16 -2.18
N GLY A 78 0.92 2.88 -1.88
CA GLY A 78 -0.15 1.97 -1.45
C GLY A 78 -0.28 1.98 0.06
N ILE A 79 -1.52 1.98 0.56
CA ILE A 79 -1.81 1.96 1.99
C ILE A 79 -2.54 0.67 2.33
N CYS A 80 -1.99 -0.11 3.27
CA CYS A 80 -2.54 -1.37 3.73
C CYS A 80 -2.78 -2.35 2.55
N VAL A 81 -3.99 -2.82 2.30
CA VAL A 81 -4.30 -3.69 1.15
C VAL A 81 -3.96 -3.03 -0.18
N GLY A 82 -4.05 -1.69 -0.28
CA GLY A 82 -3.61 -0.97 -1.48
C GLY A 82 -2.13 -1.18 -1.80
N MET A 83 -1.26 -1.29 -0.78
CA MET A 83 0.13 -1.70 -0.98
C MET A 83 0.20 -3.17 -1.43
N GLN A 84 -0.55 -4.05 -0.77
CA GLN A 84 -0.54 -5.48 -1.10
C GLN A 84 -0.97 -5.74 -2.54
N MET A 85 -1.94 -4.99 -3.06
CA MET A 85 -2.39 -5.08 -4.46
C MET A 85 -1.27 -4.83 -5.48
N MET A 86 -0.21 -4.09 -5.13
CA MET A 86 0.92 -3.82 -6.02
C MET A 86 1.78 -5.07 -6.28
N ALA A 87 1.69 -6.09 -5.43
CA ALA A 87 2.36 -7.38 -5.61
C ALA A 87 1.77 -8.17 -6.77
N ARG A 88 2.38 -9.31 -7.10
CA ARG A 88 1.90 -10.23 -8.15
C ARG A 88 0.69 -11.04 -7.67
N LYS A 89 0.68 -11.44 -6.41
CA LYS A 89 -0.35 -12.28 -5.77
C LYS A 89 -0.32 -12.18 -4.25
N SER A 90 -1.35 -12.73 -3.61
CA SER A 90 -1.45 -12.80 -2.16
C SER A 90 -1.88 -14.21 -1.72
N ASP A 91 -1.34 -14.70 -0.59
CA ASP A 91 -1.81 -15.92 0.07
C ASP A 91 -3.22 -15.75 0.67
N GLU A 92 -3.75 -14.51 0.74
CA GLU A 92 -5.12 -14.23 1.18
C GLU A 92 -6.17 -14.60 0.13
N GLY A 93 -5.79 -14.60 -1.15
CA GLY A 93 -6.73 -14.78 -2.24
C GLY A 93 -6.15 -15.56 -3.42
N THR A 94 -6.91 -15.56 -4.52
CA THR A 94 -6.58 -16.26 -5.77
C THR A 94 -6.45 -15.34 -6.96
N VAL A 95 -6.93 -14.11 -6.84
CA VAL A 95 -6.87 -13.11 -7.92
C VAL A 95 -5.44 -12.60 -8.07
N ALA A 96 -4.99 -12.43 -9.30
CA ALA A 96 -3.69 -11.82 -9.57
C ALA A 96 -3.69 -10.34 -9.13
N GLY A 97 -2.57 -9.91 -8.51
CA GLY A 97 -2.35 -8.52 -8.17
C GLY A 97 -2.01 -7.65 -9.39
N LEU A 98 -1.58 -6.43 -9.13
CA LEU A 98 -1.19 -5.46 -10.16
C LEU A 98 0.18 -5.79 -10.79
N GLY A 99 1.05 -6.49 -10.05
CA GLY A 99 2.37 -6.87 -10.52
C GLY A 99 3.33 -5.69 -10.73
N TRP A 100 3.07 -4.54 -10.14
CA TRP A 100 3.93 -3.36 -10.23
C TRP A 100 5.26 -3.56 -9.50
N ILE A 101 5.24 -4.40 -8.46
CA ILE A 101 6.41 -4.78 -7.68
C ILE A 101 6.59 -6.30 -7.79
N LYS A 102 7.82 -6.76 -8.01
CA LYS A 102 8.18 -8.18 -8.07
C LYS A 102 8.20 -8.81 -6.67
N ALA A 103 7.05 -8.87 -6.05
CA ALA A 103 6.83 -9.39 -4.72
C ALA A 103 5.58 -10.26 -4.67
N ASP A 104 5.49 -11.09 -3.63
CA ASP A 104 4.27 -11.82 -3.27
C ASP A 104 3.86 -11.43 -1.85
N VAL A 105 2.57 -11.34 -1.57
CA VAL A 105 2.05 -11.14 -0.23
C VAL A 105 1.89 -12.50 0.44
N LYS A 106 2.57 -12.69 1.56
CA LYS A 106 2.63 -13.95 2.29
C LYS A 106 1.89 -13.87 3.62
N LYS A 107 1.25 -14.97 4.03
CA LYS A 107 0.70 -15.09 5.36
C LYS A 107 1.82 -15.31 6.37
N PHE A 108 1.73 -14.69 7.54
CA PHE A 108 2.62 -15.03 8.65
C PHE A 108 2.42 -16.48 9.09
N ASP A 109 3.52 -17.16 9.43
CA ASP A 109 3.46 -18.47 10.06
C ASP A 109 3.25 -18.29 11.58
N PRO A 110 2.08 -18.67 12.13
CA PRO A 110 1.84 -18.53 13.56
C PRO A 110 2.76 -19.38 14.43
N SER A 111 3.41 -20.40 13.87
CA SER A 111 4.31 -21.27 14.62
C SER A 111 5.62 -20.58 15.02
N THR A 112 6.04 -19.55 14.27
CA THR A 112 7.26 -18.79 14.52
C THR A 112 7.03 -17.58 15.45
N ILE A 113 5.78 -17.26 15.79
CA ILE A 113 5.44 -16.08 16.59
C ILE A 113 5.33 -16.50 18.05
N GLU A 114 6.13 -15.85 18.92
CA GLU A 114 6.20 -16.14 20.37
C GLU A 114 5.13 -15.40 21.18
N PHE A 115 4.48 -14.38 20.63
CA PHE A 115 3.46 -13.60 21.34
C PHE A 115 2.20 -14.41 21.64
N HIS A 116 1.52 -14.08 22.73
CA HIS A 116 0.26 -14.74 23.12
C HIS A 116 -0.82 -14.59 22.03
N THR A 117 -1.01 -13.38 21.52
CA THR A 117 -1.86 -13.12 20.35
C THR A 117 -1.00 -13.13 19.11
N LYS A 118 -1.01 -14.24 18.37
CA LYS A 118 -0.12 -14.45 17.23
C LYS A 118 -0.51 -13.66 15.99
N LEU A 119 -1.79 -13.57 15.69
CA LEU A 119 -2.31 -12.87 14.54
C LEU A 119 -3.65 -12.16 14.87
N PRO A 120 -3.89 -10.98 14.28
CA PRO A 120 -2.99 -10.23 13.40
C PRO A 120 -1.81 -9.59 14.14
N HIS A 121 -0.73 -9.20 13.44
CA HIS A 121 0.20 -8.19 13.94
C HIS A 121 -0.58 -6.90 14.14
N MET A 122 -0.82 -6.51 15.38
CA MET A 122 -1.65 -5.35 15.72
C MET A 122 -0.98 -4.54 16.82
N GLY A 123 -0.80 -3.26 16.57
CA GLY A 123 -0.24 -2.33 17.54
C GLY A 123 0.86 -1.44 16.97
N TRP A 124 1.42 -0.60 17.82
CA TRP A 124 2.57 0.24 17.50
C TRP A 124 3.83 -0.61 17.51
N ASN A 125 4.64 -0.51 16.47
CA ASN A 125 5.90 -1.22 16.36
C ASN A 125 6.95 -0.37 15.64
N ASP A 126 8.21 -0.63 15.96
CA ASP A 126 9.36 0.03 15.36
C ASP A 126 9.53 -0.38 13.90
N VAL A 127 9.92 0.58 13.10
CA VAL A 127 10.31 0.37 11.71
C VAL A 127 11.77 0.76 11.56
N LYS A 128 12.58 -0.17 11.04
CA LYS A 128 14.01 0.05 10.81
C LYS A 128 14.23 0.36 9.32
N PRO A 129 14.55 1.61 8.96
CA PRO A 129 14.94 1.93 7.60
C PRO A 129 16.18 1.11 7.20
N THR A 130 16.13 0.47 6.04
CA THR A 130 17.25 -0.33 5.50
C THR A 130 18.10 0.46 4.53
N LEU A 131 17.50 1.51 3.95
CA LEU A 131 18.13 2.40 2.99
C LEU A 131 17.86 3.85 3.39
N ASN A 132 18.78 4.74 3.04
CA ASN A 132 18.54 6.18 3.13
C ASN A 132 17.54 6.58 2.03
N HIS A 133 16.27 6.68 2.38
CA HIS A 133 15.20 6.94 1.44
C HIS A 133 14.38 8.17 1.88
N PRO A 134 13.99 9.06 0.95
CA PRO A 134 13.27 10.31 1.27
C PRO A 134 11.98 10.13 2.06
N LEU A 135 11.32 8.97 1.99
CA LEU A 135 10.13 8.67 2.80
C LEU A 135 10.40 8.58 4.30
N PHE A 136 11.67 8.41 4.71
CA PHE A 136 12.09 8.34 6.10
C PHE A 136 12.84 9.58 6.57
N GLU A 137 12.88 10.64 5.76
CA GLU A 137 13.47 11.92 6.17
C GLU A 137 12.77 12.45 7.42
N GLY A 138 13.54 12.65 8.50
CA GLY A 138 13.04 13.03 9.81
C GLY A 138 12.49 11.88 10.67
N LEU A 139 12.55 10.64 10.18
CA LEU A 139 12.11 9.43 10.89
C LEU A 139 13.23 8.39 11.08
N GLU A 140 14.49 8.80 10.92
CA GLU A 140 15.65 7.89 10.87
C GLU A 140 15.91 7.18 12.19
N LYS A 141 15.47 7.76 13.32
CA LYS A 141 15.75 7.22 14.66
C LYS A 141 14.53 6.63 15.37
N ASP A 142 13.34 7.17 15.10
CA ASP A 142 12.14 6.90 15.89
C ASP A 142 10.94 6.63 14.98
N ALA A 143 11.14 5.82 13.92
CA ALA A 143 10.06 5.45 13.01
C ALA A 143 9.16 4.39 13.68
N ILE A 144 8.06 4.83 14.29
CA ILE A 144 7.05 3.97 14.90
C ILE A 144 5.75 4.10 14.12
N PHE A 145 5.21 2.94 13.70
CA PHE A 145 3.97 2.89 12.96
C PHE A 145 2.97 1.94 13.61
N TYR A 146 1.67 2.19 13.36
CA TYR A 146 0.62 1.28 13.79
C TYR A 146 0.38 0.22 12.72
N PHE A 147 0.52 -1.04 13.10
CA PHE A 147 0.30 -2.21 12.26
C PHE A 147 -1.06 -2.84 12.55
N LEU A 148 -1.69 -3.38 11.52
CA LEU A 148 -2.89 -4.21 11.61
C LEU A 148 -2.96 -5.10 10.37
N HIS A 149 -2.27 -6.25 10.42
CA HIS A 149 -2.20 -7.16 9.28
C HIS A 149 -1.84 -8.59 9.69
N SER A 150 -2.25 -9.57 8.89
CA SER A 150 -1.87 -10.99 9.01
C SER A 150 -1.03 -11.47 7.83
N TYR A 151 -0.75 -10.58 6.88
CA TYR A 151 0.00 -10.86 5.66
C TYR A 151 1.08 -9.80 5.47
N TYR A 152 2.24 -10.17 4.98
CA TYR A 152 3.38 -9.29 4.77
C TYR A 152 3.87 -9.32 3.32
N PHE A 153 4.55 -8.27 2.95
CA PHE A 153 5.11 -8.09 1.61
C PHE A 153 6.47 -8.77 1.53
N ASN A 154 6.61 -9.75 0.64
CA ASN A 154 7.85 -10.51 0.42
C ASN A 154 8.42 -10.17 -0.96
N CYS A 155 9.40 -9.26 -0.99
CA CYS A 155 10.07 -8.83 -2.21
C CYS A 155 11.06 -9.88 -2.70
N ASN A 156 11.15 -10.06 -4.02
CA ASN A 156 12.15 -10.93 -4.64
C ASN A 156 13.56 -10.31 -4.60
N ASN A 157 13.64 -8.99 -4.49
CA ASN A 157 14.89 -8.23 -4.49
C ASN A 157 14.97 -7.38 -3.22
N ASN A 158 15.95 -7.62 -2.36
CA ASN A 158 16.17 -6.89 -1.12
C ASN A 158 16.42 -5.39 -1.34
N ASN A 159 16.92 -4.99 -2.52
CA ASN A 159 17.12 -3.57 -2.83
C ASN A 159 15.80 -2.79 -3.01
N GLU A 160 14.66 -3.48 -3.11
CA GLU A 160 13.34 -2.88 -3.16
C GLU A 160 12.72 -2.68 -1.75
N ILE A 161 13.41 -3.19 -0.70
CA ILE A 161 12.97 -3.09 0.69
C ILE A 161 13.64 -1.86 1.32
N ILE A 162 12.86 -0.83 1.58
CA ILE A 162 13.35 0.41 2.17
C ILE A 162 13.29 0.42 3.71
N SER A 163 12.53 -0.49 4.28
CA SER A 163 12.41 -0.64 5.74
C SER A 163 11.87 -2.01 6.11
N THR A 164 12.17 -2.42 7.33
CA THR A 164 11.66 -3.65 7.94
C THR A 164 11.08 -3.37 9.33
N SER A 165 10.17 -4.25 9.76
CA SER A 165 9.69 -4.33 11.13
C SER A 165 9.74 -5.78 11.57
N GLU A 166 10.10 -6.02 12.82
CA GLU A 166 10.24 -7.35 13.36
C GLU A 166 8.96 -7.76 14.11
N TYR A 167 8.48 -8.97 13.85
CA TYR A 167 7.29 -9.50 14.50
C TYR A 167 7.39 -11.02 14.67
N GLY A 168 7.65 -11.48 15.88
CA GLY A 168 7.84 -12.89 16.27
C GLY A 168 9.27 -13.31 16.40
#